data_f5147c04f77f93cd143a37ecde5a7e12
#
_entry.id   f5147c04f77f93cd143a37ecde5a7e12
#
_cell.length_a   1.000
_cell.length_b   1.000
_cell.length_c   1.000
_cell.angle_alpha   90.00
_cell.angle_beta   90.00
_cell.angle_gamma   90.00
#
_symmetry.space_group_name_H-M   'P 1'
#
loop_
_entity.id
_entity.type
_entity.pdbx_description
1 polymer ?
#
loop_
_entity_poly.entity_id
_entity_poly.type
_entity_poly.pdbx_seq_one_letter_code
_entity_poly.pdbx_strand_id
1 'polypeptide(L)'
;MRVDYQKRLLPVIRHLEKHFNEPLNLPEVAALANLSPYHFHRTFKAVQGETLADFIRRLRLEAAADELFKNKQPVLNIALEFGFSSSQSLAKAFQQHFGVTPTAFRDCEDYKAFSELARNSKIGHTLRKIGNEAEVTDSYTGSDTSTWSKTMEKQHFERSKLAYVRVTGPYGQGYEEASGRLYQWAGMNGLAGNTCIFIYHDNPEITPNEKCRTDICLMVPDETDVPAGIELQEFPGGEYAVMRQNITDFSQYPKAWDDLMGKVIEMGIESDDRPCFELYHSFDMQTHHADVSFCTAIR
;
A
#
# COMPACT_ATOMS: atom_id res chain seq x y z
N MET A 1 -18.41 -5.59 -16.32
CA MET A 1 -17.30 -5.60 -17.31
C MET A 1 -16.01 -5.82 -16.55
N ARG A 2 -15.15 -6.75 -16.95
CA ARG A 2 -13.89 -7.01 -16.23
C ARG A 2 -12.89 -5.89 -16.52
N VAL A 3 -12.33 -5.27 -15.47
CA VAL A 3 -11.36 -4.17 -15.60
C VAL A 3 -9.97 -4.75 -15.85
N ASP A 4 -9.29 -4.25 -16.88
CA ASP A 4 -7.88 -4.55 -17.14
C ASP A 4 -7.01 -3.49 -16.46
N TYR A 5 -6.58 -3.78 -15.25
CA TYR A 5 -5.75 -2.87 -14.46
C TYR A 5 -4.35 -2.64 -15.05
N GLN A 6 -3.82 -3.58 -15.82
CA GLN A 6 -2.55 -3.37 -16.51
C GLN A 6 -2.68 -2.26 -17.53
N LYS A 7 -3.73 -2.30 -18.38
CA LYS A 7 -4.02 -1.21 -19.33
C LYS A 7 -4.33 0.10 -18.64
N ARG A 8 -5.04 0.04 -17.49
CA ARG A 8 -5.41 1.22 -16.71
C ARG A 8 -4.19 1.95 -16.14
N LEU A 9 -3.11 1.24 -15.79
CA LEU A 9 -1.88 1.81 -15.27
C LEU A 9 -0.88 2.26 -16.36
N LEU A 10 -1.04 1.90 -17.63
CA LEU A 10 -0.12 2.32 -18.69
C LEU A 10 0.10 3.85 -18.77
N PRO A 11 -0.93 4.72 -18.67
CA PRO A 11 -0.72 6.17 -18.67
C PRO A 11 0.13 6.64 -17.48
N VAL A 12 -0.06 6.01 -16.32
CA VAL A 12 0.72 6.29 -15.11
C VAL A 12 2.18 5.93 -15.32
N ILE A 13 2.46 4.72 -15.78
CA ILE A 13 3.83 4.26 -16.02
C ILE A 13 4.55 5.19 -16.96
N ARG A 14 3.93 5.55 -18.10
CA ARG A 14 4.49 6.50 -19.07
C ARG A 14 4.74 7.89 -18.50
N HIS A 15 3.85 8.34 -17.60
CA HIS A 15 4.05 9.61 -16.91
C HIS A 15 5.24 9.54 -15.96
N LEU A 16 5.34 8.48 -15.16
CA LEU A 16 6.44 8.28 -14.21
C LEU A 16 7.80 8.14 -14.93
N GLU A 17 7.87 7.41 -16.04
CA GLU A 17 9.08 7.26 -16.86
C GLU A 17 9.61 8.61 -17.39
N LYS A 18 8.72 9.59 -17.61
CA LYS A 18 9.11 10.93 -18.08
C LYS A 18 9.44 11.92 -16.97
N HIS A 19 8.79 11.76 -15.80
CA HIS A 19 8.78 12.74 -14.72
C HIS A 19 9.33 12.20 -13.39
N PHE A 20 10.07 11.08 -13.41
CA PHE A 20 10.57 10.43 -12.20
C PHE A 20 11.49 11.31 -11.32
N ASN A 21 12.13 12.36 -11.89
CA ASN A 21 12.97 13.31 -11.17
C ASN A 21 12.20 14.50 -10.58
N GLU A 22 10.93 14.67 -10.94
CA GLU A 22 10.08 15.74 -10.46
C GLU A 22 9.44 15.39 -9.11
N PRO A 23 9.00 16.39 -8.32
CA PRO A 23 8.19 16.14 -7.14
C PRO A 23 6.90 15.42 -7.54
N LEU A 24 6.61 14.29 -6.90
CA LEU A 24 5.42 13.50 -7.20
C LEU A 24 4.16 14.19 -6.66
N ASN A 25 3.19 14.47 -7.53
CA ASN A 25 1.84 14.84 -7.15
C ASN A 25 0.93 13.60 -7.21
N LEU A 26 0.74 12.93 -6.06
CA LEU A 26 -0.02 11.70 -5.98
C LEU A 26 -1.46 11.79 -6.50
N PRO A 27 -2.26 12.82 -6.13
CA PRO A 27 -3.60 13.01 -6.70
C PRO A 27 -3.61 13.05 -8.23
N GLU A 28 -2.66 13.74 -8.86
CA GLU A 28 -2.57 13.84 -10.32
C GLU A 28 -2.21 12.47 -10.95
N VAL A 29 -1.25 11.77 -10.35
CA VAL A 29 -0.83 10.44 -10.82
C VAL A 29 -1.96 9.42 -10.68
N ALA A 30 -2.70 9.43 -9.58
CA ALA A 30 -3.85 8.55 -9.35
C ALA A 30 -4.99 8.86 -10.36
N ALA A 31 -5.21 10.14 -10.68
CA ALA A 31 -6.22 10.57 -11.65
C ALA A 31 -5.94 10.02 -13.06
N LEU A 32 -4.66 9.83 -13.46
CA LEU A 32 -4.31 9.20 -14.74
C LEU A 32 -4.84 7.76 -14.88
N ALA A 33 -5.00 7.07 -13.75
CA ALA A 33 -5.59 5.74 -13.69
C ALA A 33 -7.09 5.75 -13.38
N ASN A 34 -7.73 6.93 -13.25
CA ASN A 34 -9.08 7.08 -12.75
C ASN A 34 -9.30 6.34 -11.40
N LEU A 35 -8.36 6.51 -10.47
CA LEU A 35 -8.40 5.95 -9.13
C LEU A 35 -8.21 7.06 -8.10
N SER A 36 -8.82 6.91 -6.92
CA SER A 36 -8.46 7.75 -5.78
C SER A 36 -7.01 7.46 -5.34
N PRO A 37 -6.31 8.42 -4.71
CA PRO A 37 -4.95 8.22 -4.21
C PRO A 37 -4.80 6.98 -3.34
N TYR A 38 -5.79 6.69 -2.50
CA TYR A 38 -5.79 5.55 -1.61
C TYR A 38 -5.84 4.21 -2.37
N HIS A 39 -6.78 4.07 -3.32
CA HIS A 39 -6.89 2.86 -4.14
C HIS A 39 -5.74 2.70 -5.11
N PHE A 40 -5.23 3.84 -5.63
CA PHE A 40 -4.13 3.83 -6.58
C PHE A 40 -2.90 3.09 -6.06
N HIS A 41 -2.47 3.36 -4.81
CA HIS A 41 -1.28 2.70 -4.27
C HIS A 41 -1.41 1.19 -4.19
N ARG A 42 -2.53 0.72 -3.64
CA ARG A 42 -2.79 -0.71 -3.48
C ARG A 42 -2.87 -1.39 -4.84
N THR A 43 -3.59 -0.78 -5.78
CA THR A 43 -3.70 -1.28 -7.16
C THR A 43 -2.34 -1.28 -7.85
N PHE A 44 -1.57 -0.19 -7.73
CA PHE A 44 -0.24 -0.09 -8.34
C PHE A 44 0.68 -1.20 -7.84
N LYS A 45 0.80 -1.36 -6.52
CA LYS A 45 1.63 -2.40 -5.89
C LYS A 45 1.20 -3.80 -6.32
N ALA A 46 -0.11 -4.09 -6.32
CA ALA A 46 -0.63 -5.41 -6.69
C ALA A 46 -0.44 -5.75 -8.19
N VAL A 47 -0.41 -4.72 -9.07
CA VAL A 47 -0.19 -4.92 -10.52
C VAL A 47 1.29 -4.93 -10.87
N GLN A 48 2.10 -4.02 -10.28
CA GLN A 48 3.53 -3.87 -10.61
C GLN A 48 4.44 -4.77 -9.76
N GLY A 49 3.94 -5.31 -8.64
CA GLY A 49 4.73 -6.11 -7.70
C GLY A 49 5.70 -5.28 -6.85
N GLU A 50 5.69 -3.97 -6.98
CA GLU A 50 6.52 -3.04 -6.22
C GLU A 50 5.73 -1.78 -5.85
N THR A 51 6.15 -1.07 -4.79
CA THR A 51 5.50 0.17 -4.39
C THR A 51 5.79 1.29 -5.39
N LEU A 52 4.95 2.34 -5.41
CA LEU A 52 5.21 3.52 -6.24
C LEU A 52 6.55 4.18 -5.91
N ALA A 53 6.91 4.23 -4.62
CA ALA A 53 8.17 4.80 -4.16
C ALA A 53 9.38 3.97 -4.63
N ASP A 54 9.28 2.63 -4.57
CA ASP A 54 10.33 1.74 -5.07
C ASP A 54 10.45 1.81 -6.60
N PHE A 55 9.32 1.90 -7.31
CA PHE A 55 9.30 2.08 -8.76
C PHE A 55 10.04 3.35 -9.18
N ILE A 56 9.73 4.51 -8.57
CA ILE A 56 10.42 5.78 -8.85
C ILE A 56 11.89 5.70 -8.45
N ARG A 57 12.17 5.12 -7.29
CA ARG A 57 13.56 4.95 -6.83
C ARG A 57 14.36 4.10 -7.80
N ARG A 58 13.77 3.04 -8.35
CA ARG A 58 14.37 2.20 -9.37
C ARG A 58 14.67 2.99 -10.65
N LEU A 59 13.70 3.75 -11.17
CA LEU A 59 13.92 4.60 -12.34
C LEU A 59 15.08 5.59 -12.14
N ARG A 60 15.16 6.21 -10.95
CA ARG A 60 16.26 7.11 -10.60
C ARG A 60 17.61 6.40 -10.54
N LEU A 61 17.66 5.18 -10.01
CA LEU A 61 18.88 4.39 -9.93
C LEU A 61 19.35 3.92 -11.32
N GLU A 62 18.43 3.48 -12.15
CA GLU A 62 18.70 3.05 -13.53
C GLU A 62 19.24 4.24 -14.37
N ALA A 63 18.61 5.41 -14.25
CA ALA A 63 19.07 6.63 -14.92
C ALA A 63 20.43 7.11 -14.36
N ALA A 64 20.66 7.05 -13.05
CA ALA A 64 21.94 7.38 -12.45
C ALA A 64 23.06 6.41 -12.89
N ALA A 65 22.75 5.12 -13.07
CA ALA A 65 23.71 4.14 -13.58
C ALA A 65 24.11 4.44 -15.02
N ASP A 66 23.15 4.78 -15.87
CA ASP A 66 23.40 5.18 -17.26
C ASP A 66 24.26 6.47 -17.34
N GLU A 67 23.98 7.46 -16.48
CA GLU A 67 24.75 8.69 -16.39
C GLU A 67 26.19 8.46 -15.88
N LEU A 68 26.38 7.57 -14.89
CA LEU A 68 27.70 7.17 -14.40
C LEU A 68 28.55 6.53 -15.49
N PHE A 69 27.95 5.70 -16.33
CA PHE A 69 28.63 5.05 -17.44
C PHE A 69 29.00 6.03 -18.56
N LYS A 70 28.09 6.95 -18.92
CA LYS A 70 28.27 7.91 -20.03
C LYS A 70 29.15 9.09 -19.67
N ASN A 71 29.07 9.57 -18.43
CA ASN A 71 29.67 10.82 -17.99
C ASN A 71 30.64 10.65 -16.83
N LYS A 72 31.73 11.47 -16.85
CA LYS A 72 32.74 11.50 -15.78
C LYS A 72 32.44 12.54 -14.70
N GLN A 73 31.18 12.99 -14.57
CA GLN A 73 30.79 13.91 -13.51
C GLN A 73 31.08 13.35 -12.11
N PRO A 74 31.33 14.19 -11.09
CA PRO A 74 31.43 13.73 -9.71
C PRO A 74 30.19 12.96 -9.29
N VAL A 75 30.35 11.85 -8.55
CA VAL A 75 29.23 11.01 -8.07
C VAL A 75 28.22 11.83 -7.25
N LEU A 76 28.71 12.87 -6.54
CA LEU A 76 27.82 13.76 -5.79
C LEU A 76 26.86 14.51 -6.70
N ASN A 77 27.32 15.02 -7.84
CA ASN A 77 26.46 15.76 -8.77
C ASN A 77 25.37 14.84 -9.34
N ILE A 78 25.75 13.64 -9.76
CA ILE A 78 24.79 12.61 -10.22
C ILE A 78 23.81 12.24 -9.11
N ALA A 79 24.27 12.07 -7.86
CA ALA A 79 23.39 11.80 -6.74
C ALA A 79 22.33 12.90 -6.56
N LEU A 80 22.74 14.16 -6.56
CA LEU A 80 21.83 15.30 -6.41
C LEU A 80 20.86 15.43 -7.60
N GLU A 81 21.33 15.22 -8.82
CA GLU A 81 20.53 15.25 -10.03
C GLU A 81 19.39 14.22 -10.01
N PHE A 82 19.66 13.01 -9.50
CA PHE A 82 18.66 11.94 -9.41
C PHE A 82 17.97 11.87 -8.04
N GLY A 83 17.96 12.96 -7.28
CA GLY A 83 17.15 13.13 -6.08
C GLY A 83 17.67 12.40 -4.83
N PHE A 84 18.96 12.06 -4.79
CA PHE A 84 19.63 11.54 -3.60
C PHE A 84 20.31 12.69 -2.85
N SER A 85 20.22 12.66 -1.51
CA SER A 85 20.76 13.74 -0.66
C SER A 85 22.30 13.80 -0.59
N SER A 86 23.00 12.74 -0.99
CA SER A 86 24.46 12.64 -0.94
C SER A 86 24.98 11.48 -1.78
N SER A 87 26.29 11.47 -2.06
CA SER A 87 26.96 10.32 -2.69
C SER A 87 26.84 9.04 -1.86
N GLN A 88 26.82 9.15 -0.52
CA GLN A 88 26.63 7.98 0.37
C GLN A 88 25.22 7.41 0.27
N SER A 89 24.19 8.27 0.17
CA SER A 89 22.80 7.79 0.00
C SER A 89 22.62 7.09 -1.34
N LEU A 90 23.22 7.60 -2.42
CA LEU A 90 23.26 6.94 -3.72
C LEU A 90 24.02 5.61 -3.63
N ALA A 91 25.21 5.58 -3.01
CA ALA A 91 26.00 4.35 -2.89
C ALA A 91 25.26 3.25 -2.12
N LYS A 92 24.58 3.60 -1.01
CA LYS A 92 23.75 2.67 -0.26
C LYS A 92 22.61 2.11 -1.13
N ALA A 93 21.95 2.97 -1.89
CA ALA A 93 20.86 2.57 -2.78
C ALA A 93 21.36 1.67 -3.93
N PHE A 94 22.51 1.98 -4.54
CA PHE A 94 23.15 1.14 -5.54
C PHE A 94 23.49 -0.24 -4.99
N GLN A 95 24.11 -0.30 -3.80
CA GLN A 95 24.45 -1.57 -3.16
C GLN A 95 23.20 -2.42 -2.89
N GLN A 96 22.10 -1.77 -2.49
CA GLN A 96 20.83 -2.47 -2.25
C GLN A 96 20.16 -2.96 -3.54
N HIS A 97 20.23 -2.17 -4.62
CA HIS A 97 19.54 -2.45 -5.87
C HIS A 97 20.36 -3.33 -6.82
N PHE A 98 21.60 -2.93 -7.10
CA PHE A 98 22.48 -3.61 -8.07
C PHE A 98 23.47 -4.59 -7.42
N GLY A 99 23.67 -4.52 -6.09
CA GLY A 99 24.69 -5.33 -5.40
C GLY A 99 26.12 -4.80 -5.55
N VAL A 100 26.31 -3.64 -6.21
CA VAL A 100 27.61 -3.01 -6.48
C VAL A 100 27.60 -1.52 -6.18
N THR A 101 28.77 -0.89 -6.20
CA THR A 101 28.90 0.57 -5.98
C THR A 101 28.66 1.37 -7.25
N PRO A 102 28.31 2.67 -7.16
CA PRO A 102 28.21 3.56 -8.34
C PRO A 102 29.46 3.58 -9.20
N THR A 103 30.66 3.48 -8.59
CA THR A 103 31.94 3.46 -9.31
C THR A 103 32.09 2.21 -10.18
N ALA A 104 31.51 1.07 -9.81
CA ALA A 104 31.53 -0.12 -10.66
C ALA A 104 30.89 0.10 -12.02
N PHE A 105 29.80 0.88 -12.08
CA PHE A 105 29.18 1.25 -13.36
C PHE A 105 30.02 2.27 -14.15
N ARG A 106 30.71 3.20 -13.46
CA ARG A 106 31.62 4.18 -14.08
C ARG A 106 32.81 3.52 -14.72
N ASP A 107 33.33 2.46 -14.11
CA ASP A 107 34.54 1.75 -14.51
C ASP A 107 34.27 0.64 -15.53
N CYS A 108 33.03 0.50 -16.01
CA CYS A 108 32.72 -0.40 -17.12
C CYS A 108 33.46 0.04 -18.39
N GLU A 109 34.18 -0.90 -18.99
CA GLU A 109 34.96 -0.66 -20.21
C GLU A 109 34.05 -0.52 -21.45
N ASP A 110 32.93 -1.26 -21.46
CA ASP A 110 31.99 -1.27 -22.56
C ASP A 110 30.53 -1.46 -22.09
N TYR A 111 29.62 -1.33 -23.05
CA TYR A 111 28.18 -1.48 -22.79
C TYR A 111 27.78 -2.91 -22.41
N LYS A 112 28.59 -3.93 -22.76
CA LYS A 112 28.33 -5.32 -22.38
C LYS A 112 28.55 -5.51 -20.89
N ALA A 113 29.68 -5.02 -20.34
CA ALA A 113 29.98 -5.04 -18.92
C ALA A 113 28.91 -4.24 -18.12
N PHE A 114 28.50 -3.07 -18.61
CA PHE A 114 27.41 -2.28 -18.05
C PHE A 114 26.10 -3.09 -17.99
N SER A 115 25.72 -3.72 -19.11
CA SER A 115 24.48 -4.50 -19.19
C SER A 115 24.49 -5.71 -18.29
N GLU A 116 25.64 -6.35 -18.08
CA GLU A 116 25.80 -7.48 -17.15
C GLU A 116 25.57 -7.04 -15.70
N LEU A 117 26.14 -5.90 -15.28
CA LEU A 117 25.92 -5.34 -13.95
C LEU A 117 24.45 -4.96 -13.75
N ALA A 118 23.83 -4.31 -14.73
CA ALA A 118 22.41 -3.92 -14.67
C ALA A 118 21.47 -5.14 -14.61
N ARG A 119 21.77 -6.21 -15.34
CA ARG A 119 20.98 -7.47 -15.33
C ARG A 119 21.09 -8.24 -14.01
N ASN A 120 22.20 -8.14 -13.32
CA ASN A 120 22.43 -8.83 -12.04
C ASN A 120 21.73 -8.12 -10.86
N SER A 121 21.00 -7.02 -11.12
CA SER A 121 20.19 -6.35 -10.12
C SER A 121 19.15 -7.31 -9.51
N LYS A 122 18.92 -7.18 -8.21
CA LYS A 122 17.94 -8.01 -7.48
C LYS A 122 16.54 -7.96 -8.10
N ILE A 123 16.17 -6.85 -8.73
CA ILE A 123 14.86 -6.66 -9.41
C ILE A 123 14.86 -7.26 -10.81
N GLY A 124 15.99 -7.24 -11.53
CA GLY A 124 16.12 -7.95 -12.81
C GLY A 124 15.85 -9.46 -12.69
N HIS A 125 16.10 -10.04 -11.52
CA HIS A 125 15.70 -11.42 -11.20
C HIS A 125 14.19 -11.56 -10.98
N THR A 126 13.54 -10.59 -10.35
CA THR A 126 12.09 -10.62 -10.07
C THR A 126 11.27 -10.39 -11.34
N LEU A 127 11.66 -9.43 -12.19
CA LEU A 127 10.97 -9.16 -13.47
C LEU A 127 11.13 -10.30 -14.47
N ARG A 128 12.27 -11.02 -14.50
CA ARG A 128 12.44 -12.23 -15.29
C ARG A 128 11.56 -13.39 -14.81
N LYS A 129 11.31 -13.49 -13.50
CA LYS A 129 10.35 -14.45 -12.96
C LYS A 129 8.94 -14.17 -13.45
N ILE A 130 8.50 -12.91 -13.41
CA ILE A 130 7.18 -12.49 -13.89
C ILE A 130 7.03 -12.63 -15.41
N GLY A 131 8.09 -12.36 -16.19
CA GLY A 131 8.07 -12.50 -17.65
C GLY A 131 8.13 -13.95 -18.17
N ASN A 132 8.70 -14.87 -17.40
CA ASN A 132 8.77 -16.31 -17.74
C ASN A 132 7.64 -17.14 -17.12
N GLU A 133 6.85 -16.61 -16.20
CA GLU A 133 5.69 -17.29 -15.59
C GLU A 133 4.37 -17.00 -16.34
N ALA A 134 4.45 -16.51 -17.59
CA ALA A 134 3.30 -16.54 -18.52
C ALA A 134 2.98 -17.97 -19.04
N GLU A 135 3.75 -18.98 -18.64
CA GLU A 135 3.39 -20.40 -18.74
C GLU A 135 3.15 -20.96 -17.35
N VAL A 136 1.88 -21.03 -17.03
CA VAL A 136 1.17 -21.88 -16.07
C VAL A 136 2.00 -23.01 -15.47
N THR A 137 2.16 -23.01 -14.14
CA THR A 137 1.90 -24.22 -13.34
C THR A 137 1.64 -23.88 -11.88
N ASP A 138 0.50 -24.30 -11.38
CA ASP A 138 0.19 -24.57 -9.99
C ASP A 138 1.35 -25.25 -9.26
N SER A 139 1.96 -24.56 -8.30
CA SER A 139 2.61 -25.19 -7.14
C SER A 139 3.07 -24.15 -6.12
N TYR A 140 2.15 -23.63 -5.32
CA TYR A 140 2.48 -23.14 -3.99
C TYR A 140 2.18 -24.25 -2.99
N THR A 141 3.12 -25.18 -2.81
CA THR A 141 3.19 -26.06 -1.63
C THR A 141 4.11 -25.41 -0.61
N GLY A 142 3.56 -24.59 0.24
CA GLY A 142 4.11 -24.15 1.50
C GLY A 142 3.09 -24.53 2.56
N SER A 143 3.39 -25.63 3.27
CA SER A 143 2.62 -26.13 4.39
C SER A 143 2.59 -25.12 5.52
N ASP A 144 1.46 -24.48 5.71
CA ASP A 144 1.08 -23.92 7.00
C ASP A 144 -0.40 -24.17 7.23
N THR A 145 -0.66 -25.05 8.19
CA THR A 145 -1.97 -25.54 8.58
C THR A 145 -2.68 -24.48 9.43
N SER A 146 -3.40 -23.58 8.79
CA SER A 146 -4.59 -22.95 9.37
C SER A 146 -5.62 -22.77 8.25
N THR A 147 -6.48 -23.78 8.11
CA THR A 147 -7.59 -23.84 7.17
C THR A 147 -8.70 -22.89 7.59
N TRP A 148 -8.52 -21.59 7.36
CA TRP A 148 -9.63 -20.64 7.23
C TRP A 148 -9.59 -20.10 5.82
N SER A 149 -10.72 -20.19 5.14
CA SER A 149 -10.90 -19.87 3.73
C SER A 149 -10.42 -18.44 3.43
N LYS A 150 -9.32 -18.29 2.68
CA LYS A 150 -8.89 -17.01 2.05
C LYS A 150 -9.84 -16.69 0.87
N THR A 151 -11.12 -16.85 1.07
CA THR A 151 -12.13 -16.58 0.04
C THR A 151 -12.54 -15.12 0.16
N MET A 152 -12.36 -14.38 -0.93
CA MET A 152 -12.93 -13.04 -1.04
C MET A 152 -14.41 -13.15 -1.36
N GLU A 153 -15.23 -12.40 -0.64
CA GLU A 153 -16.68 -12.33 -0.82
C GLU A 153 -17.08 -10.89 -1.17
N LYS A 154 -18.22 -10.75 -1.87
CA LYS A 154 -18.88 -9.46 -2.04
C LYS A 154 -19.91 -9.30 -0.95
N GLN A 155 -19.87 -8.16 -0.27
CA GLN A 155 -20.81 -7.84 0.81
C GLN A 155 -21.36 -6.44 0.63
N HIS A 156 -22.67 -6.31 0.79
CA HIS A 156 -23.32 -5.00 0.87
C HIS A 156 -23.35 -4.51 2.31
N PHE A 157 -22.90 -3.26 2.50
CA PHE A 157 -23.03 -2.56 3.77
C PHE A 157 -24.06 -1.43 3.63
N GLU A 158 -24.94 -1.33 4.61
CA GLU A 158 -25.91 -0.24 4.66
C GLU A 158 -25.23 1.10 5.00
N ARG A 159 -25.80 2.20 4.50
CA ARG A 159 -25.40 3.53 4.95
C ARG A 159 -25.65 3.66 6.45
N SER A 160 -24.70 4.24 7.17
CA SER A 160 -24.81 4.42 8.61
C SER A 160 -24.03 5.65 9.08
N LYS A 161 -24.33 6.12 10.30
CA LYS A 161 -23.56 7.14 10.97
C LYS A 161 -22.45 6.48 11.79
N LEU A 162 -21.29 7.10 11.83
CA LEU A 162 -20.14 6.66 12.64
C LEU A 162 -19.82 7.70 13.70
N ALA A 163 -19.69 7.27 14.94
CA ALA A 163 -18.99 8.02 15.96
C ALA A 163 -17.52 7.59 15.96
N TYR A 164 -16.58 8.53 15.90
CA TYR A 164 -15.17 8.20 15.74
C TYR A 164 -14.22 9.06 16.57
N VAL A 165 -13.06 8.51 16.83
CA VAL A 165 -11.88 9.21 17.34
C VAL A 165 -10.77 9.09 16.30
N ARG A 166 -10.23 10.23 15.86
CA ARG A 166 -9.10 10.25 14.93
C ARG A 166 -7.78 10.16 15.67
N VAL A 167 -6.94 9.24 15.23
CA VAL A 167 -5.54 9.13 15.62
C VAL A 167 -4.67 9.61 14.48
N THR A 168 -3.70 10.49 14.76
CA THR A 168 -2.67 10.92 13.81
C THR A 168 -1.32 10.45 14.31
N GLY A 169 -0.63 9.63 13.52
CA GLY A 169 0.65 9.03 13.88
C GLY A 169 0.87 7.68 13.19
N PRO A 170 1.95 6.97 13.51
CA PRO A 170 2.21 5.65 12.97
C PRO A 170 1.04 4.69 13.23
N TYR A 171 0.68 3.90 12.23
CA TYR A 171 -0.39 2.92 12.36
C TYR A 171 -0.12 1.93 13.49
N GLY A 172 -1.15 1.64 14.29
CA GLY A 172 -1.06 0.81 15.49
C GLY A 172 -0.65 1.55 16.77
N GLN A 173 -0.20 2.81 16.69
CA GLN A 173 0.18 3.60 17.87
C GLN A 173 -0.95 4.54 18.31
N GLY A 174 -1.14 4.66 19.63
CA GLY A 174 -2.18 5.54 20.21
C GLY A 174 -3.61 5.01 20.09
N TYR A 175 -3.80 3.80 19.53
CA TYR A 175 -5.13 3.22 19.34
C TYR A 175 -5.80 2.81 20.65
N GLU A 176 -5.02 2.38 21.64
CA GLU A 176 -5.54 1.97 22.95
C GLU A 176 -6.24 3.14 23.67
N GLU A 177 -5.60 4.32 23.70
CA GLU A 177 -6.18 5.52 24.32
C GLU A 177 -7.43 5.99 23.56
N ALA A 178 -7.37 6.05 22.23
CA ALA A 178 -8.48 6.48 21.40
C ALA A 178 -9.67 5.52 21.48
N SER A 179 -9.41 4.21 21.40
CA SER A 179 -10.43 3.16 21.61
C SER A 179 -11.01 3.24 23.02
N GLY A 180 -10.17 3.40 24.06
CA GLY A 180 -10.62 3.53 25.44
C GLY A 180 -11.60 4.70 25.61
N ARG A 181 -11.32 5.86 25.03
CA ARG A 181 -12.21 7.03 25.04
C ARG A 181 -13.54 6.74 24.33
N LEU A 182 -13.48 6.16 23.14
CA LEU A 182 -14.66 5.84 22.35
C LEU A 182 -15.55 4.81 23.06
N TYR A 183 -14.97 3.72 23.55
CA TYR A 183 -15.70 2.65 24.23
C TYR A 183 -16.21 3.02 25.63
N GLN A 184 -15.52 3.91 26.35
CA GLN A 184 -16.02 4.46 27.62
C GLN A 184 -17.33 5.23 27.39
N TRP A 185 -17.37 6.12 26.38
CA TRP A 185 -18.58 6.83 26.00
C TRP A 185 -19.67 5.87 25.49
N ALA A 186 -19.30 4.96 24.59
CA ALA A 186 -20.23 3.99 24.02
C ALA A 186 -20.87 3.09 25.11
N GLY A 187 -20.10 2.67 26.10
CA GLY A 187 -20.59 1.87 27.23
C GLY A 187 -21.66 2.60 28.06
N MET A 188 -21.46 3.90 28.31
CA MET A 188 -22.46 4.71 29.02
C MET A 188 -23.76 4.93 28.22
N ASN A 189 -23.71 4.78 26.92
CA ASN A 189 -24.85 4.98 26.01
C ASN A 189 -25.41 3.65 25.43
N GLY A 190 -24.95 2.49 25.91
CA GLY A 190 -25.43 1.18 25.44
C GLY A 190 -24.98 0.82 24.02
N LEU A 191 -23.94 1.49 23.51
CA LEU A 191 -23.45 1.34 22.11
C LEU A 191 -22.16 0.52 22.00
N ALA A 192 -21.60 0.03 23.12
CA ALA A 192 -20.32 -0.68 23.13
C ALA A 192 -20.32 -2.00 22.37
N GLY A 193 -21.50 -2.59 22.11
CA GLY A 193 -21.67 -3.80 21.30
C GLY A 193 -21.85 -3.54 19.79
N ASN A 194 -21.81 -2.29 19.36
CA ASN A 194 -22.01 -1.93 17.97
C ASN A 194 -20.77 -2.27 17.11
N THR A 195 -20.97 -2.36 15.81
CA THR A 195 -19.92 -2.69 14.85
C THR A 195 -18.79 -1.67 14.89
N CYS A 196 -17.57 -2.17 15.08
CA CYS A 196 -16.34 -1.39 15.09
C CYS A 196 -15.61 -1.51 13.76
N ILE A 197 -15.27 -0.38 13.16
CA ILE A 197 -14.46 -0.33 11.94
C ILE A 197 -13.31 0.67 12.09
N PHE A 198 -12.18 0.38 11.46
CA PHE A 198 -11.02 1.25 11.40
C PHE A 198 -10.84 1.74 9.97
N ILE A 199 -10.95 3.05 9.74
CA ILE A 199 -10.79 3.68 8.43
C ILE A 199 -9.39 4.28 8.36
N TYR A 200 -8.63 3.86 7.36
CA TYR A 200 -7.27 4.35 7.09
C TYR A 200 -7.31 5.35 5.94
N HIS A 201 -6.87 6.59 6.21
CA HIS A 201 -6.94 7.69 5.23
C HIS A 201 -5.69 7.85 4.39
N ASP A 202 -4.56 7.33 4.87
CA ASP A 202 -3.25 7.60 4.30
C ASP A 202 -2.49 6.31 3.99
N ASN A 203 -1.50 6.41 3.11
CA ASN A 203 -0.58 5.30 2.85
C ASN A 203 0.78 5.60 3.51
N PRO A 204 1.25 4.78 4.46
CA PRO A 204 2.51 4.99 5.16
C PRO A 204 3.75 4.88 4.26
N GLU A 205 3.62 4.36 3.05
CA GLU A 205 4.71 4.32 2.07
C GLU A 205 5.00 5.69 1.46
N ILE A 206 4.07 6.66 1.58
CA ILE A 206 4.16 7.99 0.98
C ILE A 206 3.92 9.10 1.99
N THR A 207 2.90 8.91 2.83
CA THR A 207 2.63 9.84 3.93
C THR A 207 3.61 9.53 5.05
N PRO A 208 4.38 10.52 5.54
CA PRO A 208 5.20 10.32 6.73
C PRO A 208 4.39 9.72 7.86
N ASN A 209 4.94 8.72 8.55
CA ASN A 209 4.21 7.95 9.56
C ASN A 209 3.54 8.84 10.61
N GLU A 210 4.20 9.95 10.99
CA GLU A 210 3.71 10.92 11.98
C GLU A 210 2.46 11.69 11.51
N LYS A 211 2.14 11.62 10.21
CA LYS A 211 1.00 12.29 9.58
C LYS A 211 -0.10 11.33 9.14
N CYS A 212 0.10 10.03 9.25
CA CYS A 212 -0.92 9.04 8.92
C CYS A 212 -2.12 9.16 9.86
N ARG A 213 -3.32 9.07 9.30
CA ARG A 213 -4.58 9.24 10.02
C ARG A 213 -5.38 7.95 10.01
N THR A 214 -5.88 7.58 11.18
CA THR A 214 -6.81 6.46 11.35
C THR A 214 -8.02 6.94 12.13
N ASP A 215 -9.22 6.66 11.63
CA ASP A 215 -10.45 6.85 12.38
C ASP A 215 -10.88 5.52 12.99
N ILE A 216 -10.92 5.48 14.31
CA ILE A 216 -11.48 4.35 15.07
C ILE A 216 -12.96 4.67 15.27
N CYS A 217 -13.83 3.86 14.67
CA CYS A 217 -15.24 4.16 14.50
C CYS A 217 -16.14 3.10 15.13
N LEU A 218 -17.28 3.55 15.66
CA LEU A 218 -18.43 2.71 15.98
C LEU A 218 -19.62 3.13 15.12
N MET A 219 -20.34 2.16 14.56
CA MET A 219 -21.62 2.43 13.92
C MET A 219 -22.65 2.82 14.96
N VAL A 220 -23.33 3.95 14.75
CA VAL A 220 -24.29 4.52 15.71
C VAL A 220 -25.59 4.90 15.02
N PRO A 221 -26.72 4.99 15.77
CA PRO A 221 -27.97 5.53 15.26
C PRO A 221 -27.84 6.97 14.75
N ASP A 222 -28.67 7.36 13.79
CA ASP A 222 -28.63 8.69 13.17
C ASP A 222 -28.82 9.86 14.16
N GLU A 223 -29.62 9.65 15.21
CA GLU A 223 -29.93 10.65 16.23
C GLU A 223 -28.85 10.74 17.35
N THR A 224 -27.70 10.07 17.16
CA THR A 224 -26.66 10.02 18.19
C THR A 224 -25.94 11.35 18.32
N ASP A 225 -25.83 11.85 19.55
CA ASP A 225 -24.99 12.98 19.95
C ASP A 225 -23.69 12.48 20.60
N VAL A 226 -22.60 13.22 20.40
CA VAL A 226 -21.28 12.87 20.93
C VAL A 226 -20.69 14.01 21.75
N PRO A 227 -19.90 13.70 22.82
CA PRO A 227 -19.19 14.70 23.59
C PRO A 227 -17.95 15.21 22.85
N ALA A 228 -17.35 16.29 23.37
CA ALA A 228 -16.09 16.80 22.85
C ALA A 228 -14.99 15.72 22.83
N GLY A 229 -14.27 15.61 21.73
CA GLY A 229 -13.22 14.62 21.50
C GLY A 229 -13.69 13.31 20.85
N ILE A 230 -14.98 13.18 20.57
CA ILE A 230 -15.57 12.21 19.64
C ILE A 230 -16.27 13.00 18.54
N GLU A 231 -16.15 12.56 17.30
CA GLU A 231 -16.73 13.22 16.15
C GLU A 231 -17.70 12.28 15.41
N LEU A 232 -18.53 12.85 14.57
CA LEU A 232 -19.50 12.11 13.75
C LEU A 232 -19.15 12.23 12.26
N GLN A 233 -19.30 11.13 11.51
CA GLN A 233 -19.20 11.11 10.07
C GLN A 233 -20.18 10.13 9.44
N GLU A 234 -20.42 10.28 8.15
CA GLU A 234 -21.27 9.38 7.37
C GLU A 234 -20.45 8.22 6.83
N PHE A 235 -20.96 7.01 6.99
CA PHE A 235 -20.48 5.84 6.27
C PHE A 235 -21.40 5.63 5.06
N PRO A 236 -20.88 5.75 3.83
CA PRO A 236 -21.73 5.76 2.63
C PRO A 236 -22.38 4.42 2.30
N GLY A 237 -21.92 3.32 2.91
CA GLY A 237 -22.37 1.97 2.59
C GLY A 237 -22.01 1.53 1.17
N GLY A 238 -22.72 0.53 0.63
CA GLY A 238 -22.59 0.00 -0.72
C GLY A 238 -21.84 -1.32 -0.80
N GLU A 239 -21.43 -1.71 -2.01
CA GLU A 239 -20.75 -2.98 -2.26
C GLU A 239 -19.27 -2.93 -1.89
N TYR A 240 -18.81 -3.97 -1.20
CA TYR A 240 -17.42 -4.14 -0.80
C TYR A 240 -16.93 -5.55 -1.13
N ALA A 241 -15.69 -5.66 -1.57
CA ALA A 241 -14.95 -6.92 -1.55
C ALA A 241 -14.38 -7.10 -0.15
N VAL A 242 -14.67 -8.24 0.46
CA VAL A 242 -14.38 -8.55 1.86
C VAL A 242 -13.55 -9.81 1.95
N MET A 243 -12.48 -9.79 2.73
CA MET A 243 -11.67 -10.95 3.05
C MET A 243 -11.42 -11.00 4.56
N ARG A 244 -11.96 -12.02 5.22
CA ARG A 244 -11.82 -12.23 6.67
C ARG A 244 -10.56 -13.04 6.97
N GLN A 245 -9.79 -12.59 7.94
CA GLN A 245 -8.55 -13.25 8.37
C GLN A 245 -8.38 -13.19 9.89
N ASN A 246 -7.77 -14.23 10.45
CA ASN A 246 -7.28 -14.20 11.81
C ASN A 246 -5.84 -13.66 11.79
N ILE A 247 -5.63 -12.58 12.51
CA ILE A 247 -4.35 -11.90 12.65
C ILE A 247 -3.78 -12.27 14.02
N THR A 248 -2.58 -12.82 14.04
CA THR A 248 -1.87 -13.21 15.26
C THR A 248 -0.62 -12.36 15.50
N ASP A 249 -0.22 -11.57 14.49
CA ASP A 249 0.91 -10.67 14.54
C ASP A 249 0.66 -9.44 13.66
N PHE A 250 1.06 -8.26 14.11
CA PHE A 250 0.85 -6.99 13.39
C PHE A 250 1.49 -6.95 11.99
N SER A 251 2.56 -7.72 11.77
CA SER A 251 3.21 -7.79 10.43
C SER A 251 2.32 -8.45 9.36
N GLN A 252 1.24 -9.12 9.76
CA GLN A 252 0.31 -9.79 8.84
C GLN A 252 -0.68 -8.83 8.17
N TYR A 253 -0.96 -7.65 8.77
CA TYR A 253 -1.91 -6.68 8.20
C TYR A 253 -1.57 -6.22 6.78
N PRO A 254 -0.32 -5.80 6.46
CA PRO A 254 0.03 -5.42 5.10
C PRO A 254 -0.20 -6.54 4.09
N LYS A 255 0.16 -7.78 4.46
CA LYS A 255 -0.06 -8.95 3.59
C LYS A 255 -1.54 -9.24 3.37
N ALA A 256 -2.38 -9.10 4.40
CA ALA A 256 -3.82 -9.31 4.29
C ALA A 256 -4.45 -8.32 3.31
N TRP A 257 -4.02 -7.07 3.34
CA TRP A 257 -4.42 -6.06 2.37
C TRP A 257 -3.92 -6.36 0.95
N ASP A 258 -2.66 -6.81 0.80
CA ASP A 258 -2.10 -7.21 -0.50
C ASP A 258 -2.87 -8.42 -1.08
N ASP A 259 -3.20 -9.42 -0.25
CA ASP A 259 -3.98 -10.61 -0.64
C ASP A 259 -5.38 -10.20 -1.15
N LEU A 260 -6.09 -9.31 -0.43
CA LEU A 260 -7.40 -8.79 -0.86
C LEU A 260 -7.30 -8.05 -2.20
N MET A 261 -6.36 -7.11 -2.32
CA MET A 261 -6.21 -6.32 -3.54
C MET A 261 -5.77 -7.17 -4.72
N GLY A 262 -4.92 -8.17 -4.50
CA GLY A 262 -4.54 -9.15 -5.51
C GLY A 262 -5.76 -9.88 -6.08
N LYS A 263 -6.69 -10.32 -5.21
CA LYS A 263 -7.93 -10.98 -5.63
C LYS A 263 -8.88 -10.05 -6.39
N VAL A 264 -9.04 -8.82 -5.95
CA VAL A 264 -9.86 -7.81 -6.66
C VAL A 264 -9.34 -7.60 -8.09
N ILE A 265 -8.01 -7.52 -8.26
CA ILE A 265 -7.36 -7.34 -9.55
C ILE A 265 -7.48 -8.60 -10.41
N GLU A 266 -7.17 -9.78 -9.86
CA GLU A 266 -7.29 -11.08 -10.54
C GLU A 266 -8.70 -11.29 -11.11
N MET A 267 -9.72 -10.94 -10.33
CA MET A 267 -11.12 -11.03 -10.74
C MET A 267 -11.55 -9.89 -11.67
N GLY A 268 -10.74 -8.85 -11.84
CA GLY A 268 -11.03 -7.67 -12.66
C GLY A 268 -12.25 -6.88 -12.13
N ILE A 269 -12.40 -6.83 -10.80
CA ILE A 269 -13.47 -6.07 -10.14
C ILE A 269 -13.05 -4.60 -10.07
N GLU A 270 -13.94 -3.68 -10.40
CA GLU A 270 -13.65 -2.26 -10.36
C GLU A 270 -13.70 -1.74 -8.93
N SER A 271 -12.59 -1.12 -8.46
CA SER A 271 -12.54 -0.43 -7.16
C SER A 271 -13.30 0.90 -7.23
N ASP A 272 -13.83 1.33 -6.09
CA ASP A 272 -14.57 2.57 -5.89
C ASP A 272 -13.79 3.51 -4.95
N ASP A 273 -14.12 4.80 -4.95
CA ASP A 273 -13.43 5.83 -4.16
C ASP A 273 -13.91 5.92 -2.70
N ARG A 274 -14.91 5.12 -2.31
CA ARG A 274 -15.37 5.03 -0.94
C ARG A 274 -14.27 4.47 -0.02
N PRO A 275 -14.30 4.80 1.28
CA PRO A 275 -13.25 4.38 2.22
C PRO A 275 -13.07 2.87 2.27
N CYS A 276 -11.82 2.40 2.31
CA CYS A 276 -11.50 1.05 2.74
C CYS A 276 -11.40 1.02 4.25
N PHE A 277 -11.74 -0.12 4.85
CA PHE A 277 -11.74 -0.25 6.30
C PHE A 277 -11.42 -1.67 6.75
N GLU A 278 -11.02 -1.80 7.99
CA GLU A 278 -10.95 -3.06 8.71
C GLU A 278 -12.15 -3.16 9.65
N LEU A 279 -12.90 -4.27 9.55
CA LEU A 279 -14.02 -4.56 10.42
C LEU A 279 -13.57 -5.61 11.43
N TYR A 280 -13.53 -5.21 12.70
CA TYR A 280 -13.11 -6.07 13.79
C TYR A 280 -14.29 -6.88 14.35
N HIS A 281 -14.21 -8.20 14.25
CA HIS A 281 -15.16 -9.14 14.86
C HIS A 281 -14.77 -9.45 16.30
N SER A 282 -13.47 -9.55 16.57
CA SER A 282 -12.89 -9.66 17.90
C SER A 282 -11.46 -9.14 17.93
N PHE A 283 -11.03 -8.68 19.11
CA PHE A 283 -9.65 -8.30 19.38
C PHE A 283 -9.32 -8.66 20.83
N ASP A 284 -8.25 -9.43 21.01
CA ASP A 284 -7.72 -9.80 22.32
C ASP A 284 -6.57 -8.85 22.69
N MET A 285 -6.79 -8.04 23.73
CA MET A 285 -5.80 -7.04 24.19
C MET A 285 -4.55 -7.66 24.82
N GLN A 286 -4.58 -8.92 25.25
CA GLN A 286 -3.42 -9.58 25.88
C GLN A 286 -2.53 -10.26 24.85
N THR A 287 -3.13 -10.93 23.88
CA THR A 287 -2.42 -11.68 22.84
C THR A 287 -2.23 -10.90 21.55
N HIS A 288 -2.94 -9.78 21.39
CA HIS A 288 -3.07 -8.99 20.15
C HIS A 288 -3.63 -9.79 18.96
N HIS A 289 -4.30 -10.92 19.23
CA HIS A 289 -4.98 -11.66 18.19
C HIS A 289 -6.28 -10.96 17.80
N ALA A 290 -6.54 -10.91 16.51
CA ALA A 290 -7.73 -10.27 15.97
C ALA A 290 -8.39 -11.14 14.90
N ASP A 291 -9.71 -11.15 14.89
CA ASP A 291 -10.52 -11.65 13.78
C ASP A 291 -11.03 -10.43 13.02
N VAL A 292 -10.52 -10.22 11.81
CA VAL A 292 -10.68 -8.98 11.05
C VAL A 292 -11.14 -9.27 9.64
N SER A 293 -12.14 -8.53 9.17
CA SER A 293 -12.48 -8.45 7.75
C SER A 293 -11.86 -7.20 7.13
N PHE A 294 -11.02 -7.41 6.12
CA PHE A 294 -10.47 -6.36 5.27
C PHE A 294 -11.47 -6.04 4.17
N CYS A 295 -11.87 -4.78 4.04
CA CYS A 295 -12.96 -4.34 3.17
C CYS A 295 -12.49 -3.25 2.21
N THR A 296 -12.57 -3.49 0.91
CA THR A 296 -12.31 -2.51 -0.14
C THR A 296 -13.56 -2.24 -0.95
N ALA A 297 -13.89 -0.97 -1.18
CA ALA A 297 -15.09 -0.58 -1.92
C ALA A 297 -14.98 -0.99 -3.40
N ILE A 298 -16.08 -1.49 -3.95
CA ILE A 298 -16.19 -1.95 -5.34
C ILE A 298 -17.47 -1.41 -5.99
N ARG A 299 -17.48 -1.38 -7.34
CA ARG A 299 -18.63 -1.02 -8.15
C ARG A 299 -19.40 -2.23 -8.65
#